data_6c6376cb378445feaa0a694ffe9ee15d
#
_entry.id   6c6376cb378445feaa0a694ffe9ee15d
#
_cell.length_a   1.000
_cell.length_b   1.000
_cell.length_c   1.000
_cell.angle_alpha   90.00
_cell.angle_beta   90.00
_cell.angle_gamma   90.00
#
_symmetry.space_group_name_H-M   'P 1'
#
loop_
_entity.id
_entity.type
_entity.pdbx_description
1 polymer ?
#
loop_
_entity_poly.entity_id
_entity_poly.type
_entity_poly.pdbx_seq_one_letter_code
_entity_poly.pdbx_strand_id
1 'polypeptide(L)'
;QTHDSNATNAEFRAGNVAIMNMWGSRAATLVDADGVSMEVKNGMDIAGPMTVGGGKTPASTLFWDGWTVAKKISDEEAEATFIAMTNAIRPSILDNEDIRKQAVWLIEGYKPTDAARGVFAAAKMNTTPYPMLPYAGLMHSAIGKEIADFMQGKETADKTLSDIEDAYRASAKEKGFL
;
A
#
# COMPACT_ATOMS: atom_id res chain seq x y z
N GLN A 1 -11.75 -8.12 13.98
CA GLN A 1 -10.36 -7.59 14.01
C GLN A 1 -10.36 -6.18 13.50
N THR A 2 -9.76 -5.25 14.25
CA THR A 2 -9.90 -3.81 14.01
C THR A 2 -8.56 -3.11 13.77
N HIS A 3 -7.51 -3.88 13.42
CA HIS A 3 -6.21 -3.31 13.10
C HIS A 3 -6.22 -2.68 11.70
N ASP A 4 -6.09 -1.38 11.66
CA ASP A 4 -5.78 -0.62 10.45
C ASP A 4 -4.24 -0.57 10.23
N SER A 5 -3.80 0.13 9.21
CA SER A 5 -2.36 0.28 8.92
C SER A 5 -1.58 0.95 10.06
N ASN A 6 -2.21 1.85 10.83
CA ASN A 6 -1.53 2.53 11.94
C ASN A 6 -1.35 1.58 13.13
N ALA A 7 -2.40 0.83 13.47
CA ALA A 7 -2.34 -0.17 14.52
C ALA A 7 -1.34 -1.29 14.18
N THR A 8 -1.31 -1.75 12.92
CA THR A 8 -0.34 -2.75 12.46
C THR A 8 1.09 -2.22 12.56
N ASN A 9 1.35 -0.96 12.17
CA ASN A 9 2.65 -0.34 12.35
C ASN A 9 3.04 -0.21 13.83
N ALA A 10 2.09 0.09 14.72
CA ALA A 10 2.36 0.17 16.15
C ALA A 10 2.81 -1.17 16.73
N GLU A 11 2.16 -2.27 16.35
CA GLU A 11 2.54 -3.62 16.77
C GLU A 11 3.94 -4.02 16.28
N PHE A 12 4.26 -3.68 15.02
CA PHE A 12 5.59 -3.91 14.47
C PHE A 12 6.67 -3.10 15.21
N ARG A 13 6.42 -1.81 15.46
CA ARG A 13 7.34 -0.95 16.23
C ARG A 13 7.59 -1.44 17.64
N ALA A 14 6.58 -2.05 18.26
CA ALA A 14 6.68 -2.65 19.60
C ALA A 14 7.43 -3.99 19.60
N GLY A 15 7.78 -4.55 18.42
CA GLY A 15 8.43 -5.85 18.32
C GLY A 15 7.48 -7.04 18.50
N ASN A 16 6.17 -6.82 18.49
CA ASN A 16 5.16 -7.87 18.66
C ASN A 16 4.93 -8.69 17.40
N VAL A 17 5.39 -8.20 16.25
CA VAL A 17 5.21 -8.82 14.94
C VAL A 17 6.57 -8.94 14.25
N ALA A 18 6.98 -10.16 13.91
CA ALA A 18 8.26 -10.43 13.27
C ALA A 18 8.26 -10.13 11.76
N ILE A 19 7.13 -10.30 11.08
CA ILE A 19 6.97 -10.06 9.64
C ILE A 19 5.66 -9.32 9.41
N MET A 20 5.73 -8.28 8.59
CA MET A 20 4.59 -7.46 8.24
C MET A 20 4.55 -7.24 6.73
N ASN A 21 3.37 -7.38 6.12
CA ASN A 21 3.12 -6.90 4.77
C ASN A 21 2.48 -5.52 4.85
N MET A 22 3.10 -4.53 4.23
CA MET A 22 2.69 -3.14 4.35
C MET A 22 2.93 -2.37 3.05
N TRP A 23 2.19 -1.30 2.85
CA TRP A 23 2.45 -0.33 1.78
C TRP A 23 3.88 0.20 1.85
N GLY A 24 4.57 0.28 0.72
CA GLY A 24 5.96 0.74 0.66
C GLY A 24 6.16 2.13 1.29
N SER A 25 5.22 3.06 1.06
CA SER A 25 5.24 4.39 1.70
C SER A 25 5.14 4.34 3.22
N ARG A 26 4.41 3.38 3.77
CA ARG A 26 4.29 3.17 5.21
C ARG A 26 5.51 2.47 5.81
N ALA A 27 6.03 1.47 5.11
CA ALA A 27 7.25 0.78 5.52
C ALA A 27 8.46 1.73 5.55
N ALA A 28 8.56 2.64 4.60
CA ALA A 28 9.62 3.64 4.53
C ALA A 28 9.69 4.51 5.80
N THR A 29 8.54 4.88 6.37
CA THR A 29 8.50 5.70 7.59
C THR A 29 8.93 4.94 8.86
N LEU A 30 9.01 3.61 8.82
CA LEU A 30 9.45 2.82 9.97
C LEU A 30 10.96 2.84 10.16
N VAL A 31 11.74 3.10 9.10
CA VAL A 31 13.21 3.09 9.15
C VAL A 31 13.74 4.15 10.12
N ASP A 32 13.13 5.33 10.13
CA ASP A 32 13.56 6.48 10.94
C ASP A 32 12.50 6.99 11.92
N ALA A 33 11.44 6.20 12.17
CA ALA A 33 10.35 6.64 13.02
C ALA A 33 10.79 6.81 14.49
N ASP A 34 10.34 7.88 15.10
CA ASP A 34 10.45 8.07 16.55
C ASP A 34 9.64 6.99 17.29
N GLY A 35 10.17 6.53 18.43
CA GLY A 35 9.51 5.53 19.27
C GLY A 35 9.72 4.07 18.81
N VAL A 36 10.48 3.81 17.74
CA VAL A 36 10.92 2.45 17.39
C VAL A 36 12.11 2.07 18.26
N SER A 37 12.07 0.88 18.88
CA SER A 37 13.21 0.40 19.68
C SER A 37 14.46 0.22 18.80
N MET A 38 15.64 0.41 19.38
CA MET A 38 16.89 0.18 18.65
C MET A 38 17.06 -1.26 18.18
N GLU A 39 16.51 -2.22 18.91
CA GLU A 39 16.49 -3.62 18.50
C GLU A 39 15.71 -3.83 17.21
N VAL A 40 14.50 -3.27 17.10
CA VAL A 40 13.69 -3.32 15.88
C VAL A 40 14.36 -2.55 14.75
N LYS A 41 14.88 -1.35 14.99
CA LYS A 41 15.60 -0.57 13.96
C LYS A 41 16.77 -1.32 13.37
N ASN A 42 17.59 -1.95 14.21
CA ASN A 42 18.80 -2.65 13.77
C ASN A 42 18.50 -4.01 13.14
N GLY A 43 17.39 -4.64 13.52
CA GLY A 43 16.95 -5.95 13.01
C GLY A 43 16.01 -5.90 11.81
N MET A 44 15.45 -4.71 11.51
CA MET A 44 14.49 -4.57 10.43
C MET A 44 15.14 -4.58 9.06
N ASP A 45 14.54 -5.33 8.13
CA ASP A 45 14.86 -5.26 6.71
C ASP A 45 13.58 -5.15 5.87
N ILE A 46 13.69 -4.53 4.70
CA ILE A 46 12.59 -4.38 3.75
C ILE A 46 12.85 -5.28 2.55
N ALA A 47 12.02 -6.30 2.40
CA ALA A 47 12.07 -7.23 1.29
C ALA A 47 11.00 -6.92 0.22
N GLY A 48 11.15 -7.51 -0.96
CA GLY A 48 10.10 -7.54 -1.97
C GLY A 48 8.91 -8.41 -1.52
N PRO A 49 7.78 -8.36 -2.26
CA PRO A 49 6.60 -9.13 -1.93
C PRO A 49 6.87 -10.64 -2.00
N MET A 50 6.19 -11.37 -1.15
CA MET A 50 6.23 -12.83 -1.13
C MET A 50 5.57 -13.41 -2.38
N THR A 51 5.98 -14.61 -2.76
CA THR A 51 5.26 -15.45 -3.74
C THR A 51 4.58 -16.60 -3.04
N VAL A 52 3.58 -17.22 -3.69
CA VAL A 52 2.83 -18.34 -3.12
C VAL A 52 3.21 -19.64 -3.80
N GLY A 53 3.39 -20.70 -3.02
CA GLY A 53 3.57 -22.06 -3.53
C GLY A 53 4.79 -22.26 -4.44
N GLY A 54 5.87 -21.50 -4.26
CA GLY A 54 7.04 -21.54 -5.14
C GLY A 54 6.82 -20.90 -6.51
N GLY A 55 5.69 -20.23 -6.71
CA GLY A 55 5.39 -19.48 -7.93
C GLY A 55 6.26 -18.23 -8.08
N LYS A 56 6.13 -17.58 -9.23
CA LYS A 56 6.85 -16.33 -9.54
C LYS A 56 5.98 -15.07 -9.43
N THR A 57 4.67 -15.25 -9.30
CA THR A 57 3.72 -14.14 -9.17
C THR A 57 3.75 -13.61 -7.74
N PRO A 58 4.02 -12.34 -7.53
CA PRO A 58 4.03 -11.76 -6.20
C PRO A 58 2.62 -11.67 -5.62
N ALA A 59 2.48 -12.01 -4.33
CA ALA A 59 1.26 -11.83 -3.56
C ALA A 59 1.12 -10.37 -3.12
N SER A 60 1.05 -9.47 -4.08
CA SER A 60 0.98 -8.03 -3.88
C SER A 60 0.39 -7.36 -5.12
N THR A 61 0.00 -6.11 -4.97
CA THR A 61 -0.40 -5.25 -6.09
C THR A 61 0.54 -4.06 -6.20
N LEU A 62 0.79 -3.61 -7.41
CA LEU A 62 1.45 -2.34 -7.65
C LEU A 62 0.38 -1.24 -7.57
N PHE A 63 0.48 -0.40 -6.56
CA PHE A 63 -0.42 0.72 -6.34
C PHE A 63 0.27 2.03 -6.75
N TRP A 64 -0.48 2.96 -7.30
CA TRP A 64 -0.02 4.32 -7.52
C TRP A 64 -1.15 5.30 -7.16
N ASP A 65 -0.77 6.44 -6.63
CA ASP A 65 -1.67 7.53 -6.30
C ASP A 65 -1.45 8.70 -7.25
N GLY A 66 -2.49 9.48 -7.44
CA GLY A 66 -2.44 10.72 -8.20
C GLY A 66 -3.16 11.82 -7.47
N TRP A 67 -2.71 13.04 -7.66
CA TRP A 67 -3.43 14.21 -7.20
C TRP A 67 -4.52 14.60 -8.17
N THR A 68 -5.60 15.11 -7.64
CA THR A 68 -6.70 15.66 -8.43
C THR A 68 -6.99 17.08 -7.99
N VAL A 69 -7.41 17.90 -8.95
CA VAL A 69 -7.86 19.26 -8.70
C VAL A 69 -9.38 19.28 -8.76
N ALA A 70 -10.03 19.90 -7.79
CA ALA A 70 -11.49 19.99 -7.77
C ALA A 70 -12.00 20.82 -8.96
N LYS A 71 -13.03 20.33 -9.66
CA LYS A 71 -13.59 20.98 -10.85
C LYS A 71 -14.22 22.36 -10.58
N LYS A 72 -14.66 22.61 -9.33
CA LYS A 72 -15.40 23.81 -8.95
C LYS A 72 -14.54 24.83 -8.20
N ILE A 73 -13.32 25.04 -8.65
CA ILE A 73 -12.43 26.10 -8.15
C ILE A 73 -12.16 27.09 -9.28
N SER A 74 -11.67 28.28 -8.95
CA SER A 74 -11.26 29.26 -9.95
C SER A 74 -10.03 28.81 -10.73
N ASP A 75 -9.82 29.37 -11.91
CA ASP A 75 -8.63 29.07 -12.71
C ASP A 75 -7.33 29.46 -11.98
N GLU A 76 -7.36 30.55 -11.23
CA GLU A 76 -6.22 31.00 -10.41
C GLU A 76 -5.89 30.01 -9.28
N GLU A 77 -6.92 29.47 -8.59
CA GLU A 77 -6.72 28.43 -7.57
C GLU A 77 -6.22 27.13 -8.18
N ALA A 78 -6.73 26.77 -9.38
CA ALA A 78 -6.29 25.58 -10.11
C ALA A 78 -4.82 25.70 -10.52
N GLU A 79 -4.41 26.85 -11.06
CA GLU A 79 -3.03 27.12 -11.44
C GLU A 79 -2.09 27.08 -10.23
N ALA A 80 -2.45 27.76 -9.14
CA ALA A 80 -1.67 27.75 -7.90
C ALA A 80 -1.52 26.34 -7.34
N THR A 81 -2.59 25.54 -7.35
CA THR A 81 -2.58 24.15 -6.90
C THR A 81 -1.67 23.31 -7.79
N PHE A 82 -1.75 23.45 -9.11
CA PHE A 82 -0.91 22.72 -10.05
C PHE A 82 0.59 23.06 -9.86
N ILE A 83 0.91 24.34 -9.68
CA ILE A 83 2.28 24.78 -9.38
C ILE A 83 2.77 24.16 -8.07
N ALA A 84 1.95 24.13 -7.02
CA ALA A 84 2.30 23.50 -5.75
C ALA A 84 2.58 22.00 -5.90
N MET A 85 1.70 21.27 -6.62
CA MET A 85 1.86 19.84 -6.88
C MET A 85 3.14 19.54 -7.67
N THR A 86 3.40 20.27 -8.75
CA THR A 86 4.60 20.08 -9.58
C THR A 86 5.88 20.42 -8.83
N ASN A 87 5.85 21.43 -7.97
CA ASN A 87 6.98 21.74 -7.08
C ASN A 87 7.24 20.64 -6.05
N ALA A 88 6.20 20.00 -5.54
CA ALA A 88 6.34 18.95 -4.53
C ALA A 88 7.00 17.67 -5.06
N ILE A 89 6.99 17.44 -6.38
CA ILE A 89 7.60 16.25 -7.00
C ILE A 89 8.77 16.60 -7.94
N ARG A 90 9.24 17.83 -7.93
CA ARG A 90 10.39 18.23 -8.76
C ARG A 90 11.65 17.45 -8.39
N PRO A 91 12.54 17.11 -9.33
CA PRO A 91 13.76 16.34 -9.05
C PRO A 91 14.63 16.94 -7.92
N SER A 92 14.75 18.27 -7.86
CA SER A 92 15.54 18.95 -6.83
C SER A 92 15.01 18.81 -5.38
N ILE A 93 13.80 18.27 -5.19
CA ILE A 93 13.33 17.98 -3.82
C ILE A 93 14.15 16.85 -3.18
N LEU A 94 14.76 16.00 -3.98
CA LEU A 94 15.63 14.91 -3.52
C LEU A 94 17.02 15.39 -3.09
N ASP A 95 17.35 16.67 -3.28
CA ASP A 95 18.56 17.28 -2.73
C ASP A 95 18.47 17.41 -1.20
N ASN A 96 17.25 17.46 -0.67
CA ASN A 96 17.00 17.34 0.76
C ASN A 96 17.18 15.89 1.20
N GLU A 97 18.16 15.65 2.08
CA GLU A 97 18.53 14.30 2.53
C GLU A 97 17.40 13.59 3.29
N ASP A 98 16.63 14.29 4.10
CA ASP A 98 15.55 13.71 4.89
C ASP A 98 14.38 13.29 3.99
N ILE A 99 14.08 14.07 2.97
CA ILE A 99 13.08 13.71 1.96
C ILE A 99 13.57 12.51 1.13
N ARG A 100 14.83 12.55 0.69
CA ARG A 100 15.42 11.48 -0.11
C ARG A 100 15.42 10.14 0.60
N LYS A 101 15.69 10.09 1.91
CA LYS A 101 15.67 8.86 2.71
C LYS A 101 14.30 8.20 2.76
N GLN A 102 13.24 9.00 2.71
CA GLN A 102 11.86 8.53 2.82
C GLN A 102 11.16 8.40 1.46
N ALA A 103 11.79 8.84 0.37
CA ALA A 103 11.18 8.84 -0.94
C ALA A 103 10.92 7.43 -1.46
N VAL A 104 9.69 7.18 -1.89
CA VAL A 104 9.23 5.90 -2.49
C VAL A 104 8.57 6.12 -3.86
N TRP A 105 8.63 7.32 -4.40
CA TRP A 105 8.07 7.66 -5.71
C TRP A 105 9.13 7.70 -6.79
N LEU A 106 8.72 7.44 -8.02
CA LEU A 106 9.59 7.41 -9.19
C LEU A 106 9.56 8.76 -9.89
N ILE A 107 10.67 9.49 -9.81
CA ILE A 107 10.92 10.71 -10.60
C ILE A 107 12.27 10.62 -11.29
N GLU A 108 12.47 11.43 -12.32
CA GLU A 108 13.75 11.50 -13.01
C GLU A 108 14.90 11.79 -12.03
N GLY A 109 15.98 11.03 -12.14
CA GLY A 109 17.14 11.14 -11.26
C GLY A 109 16.97 10.48 -9.88
N TYR A 110 15.81 9.88 -9.59
CA TYR A 110 15.60 9.16 -8.34
C TYR A 110 16.53 7.94 -8.24
N LYS A 111 17.19 7.82 -7.10
CA LYS A 111 17.99 6.65 -6.75
C LYS A 111 17.31 5.92 -5.60
N PRO A 112 17.06 4.61 -5.74
CA PRO A 112 16.46 3.82 -4.66
C PRO A 112 17.25 3.95 -3.37
N THR A 113 16.55 4.16 -2.27
CA THR A 113 17.06 4.06 -0.91
C THR A 113 16.66 2.72 -0.32
N ASP A 114 17.17 2.38 0.86
CA ASP A 114 16.77 1.17 1.57
C ASP A 114 15.26 1.18 1.86
N ALA A 115 14.69 2.34 2.15
CA ALA A 115 13.25 2.52 2.36
C ALA A 115 12.41 2.12 1.12
N ALA A 116 12.93 2.33 -0.08
CA ALA A 116 12.23 2.03 -1.33
C ALA A 116 12.51 0.61 -1.87
N ARG A 117 13.37 -0.18 -1.22
CA ARG A 117 13.80 -1.50 -1.70
C ARG A 117 12.64 -2.42 -2.05
N GLY A 118 11.62 -2.51 -1.18
CA GLY A 118 10.45 -3.34 -1.39
C GLY A 118 9.62 -2.92 -2.60
N VAL A 119 9.42 -1.62 -2.81
CA VAL A 119 8.68 -1.06 -3.96
C VAL A 119 9.39 -1.39 -5.26
N PHE A 120 10.72 -1.22 -5.31
CA PHE A 120 11.52 -1.57 -6.49
C PHE A 120 11.53 -3.07 -6.78
N ALA A 121 11.60 -3.90 -5.75
CA ALA A 121 11.52 -5.35 -5.90
C ALA A 121 10.15 -5.75 -6.47
N ALA A 122 9.06 -5.18 -5.95
CA ALA A 122 7.71 -5.40 -6.45
C ALA A 122 7.58 -5.01 -7.94
N ALA A 123 8.10 -3.83 -8.32
CA ALA A 123 8.08 -3.37 -9.70
C ALA A 123 8.85 -4.32 -10.66
N LYS A 124 10.01 -4.84 -10.23
CA LYS A 124 10.80 -5.79 -11.02
C LYS A 124 10.17 -7.19 -11.16
N MET A 125 9.26 -7.55 -10.27
CA MET A 125 8.56 -8.84 -10.29
C MET A 125 7.32 -8.84 -11.18
N ASN A 126 7.09 -7.81 -11.99
CA ASN A 126 5.87 -7.65 -12.80
C ASN A 126 4.59 -7.78 -11.95
N THR A 127 4.60 -7.15 -10.79
CA THR A 127 3.44 -7.10 -9.91
C THR A 127 2.24 -6.50 -10.63
N THR A 128 1.10 -7.17 -10.56
CA THR A 128 -0.13 -6.70 -11.20
C THR A 128 -0.58 -5.37 -10.60
N PRO A 129 -0.90 -4.36 -11.43
CA PRO A 129 -1.46 -3.12 -10.92
C PRO A 129 -2.75 -3.36 -10.13
N TYR A 130 -2.96 -2.59 -9.08
CA TYR A 130 -4.24 -2.58 -8.37
C TYR A 130 -5.35 -2.16 -9.34
N PRO A 131 -6.48 -2.89 -9.40
CA PRO A 131 -7.56 -2.56 -10.34
C PRO A 131 -8.23 -1.25 -9.93
N MET A 132 -7.94 -0.18 -10.64
CA MET A 132 -8.53 1.16 -10.44
C MET A 132 -9.91 1.26 -11.09
N LEU A 133 -10.82 0.38 -10.67
CA LEU A 133 -12.17 0.25 -11.21
C LEU A 133 -13.21 0.61 -10.16
N PRO A 134 -14.36 1.19 -10.55
CA PRO A 134 -15.38 1.65 -9.60
C PRO A 134 -15.87 0.57 -8.63
N TYR A 135 -15.85 -0.68 -9.06
CA TYR A 135 -16.28 -1.82 -8.25
C TYR A 135 -15.16 -2.47 -7.40
N ALA A 136 -13.91 -2.05 -7.54
CA ALA A 136 -12.79 -2.61 -6.76
C ALA A 136 -12.98 -2.44 -5.25
N GLY A 137 -13.58 -1.32 -4.82
CA GLY A 137 -13.93 -1.07 -3.42
C GLY A 137 -14.95 -2.05 -2.87
N LEU A 138 -15.87 -2.55 -3.70
CA LEU A 138 -16.85 -3.57 -3.29
C LEU A 138 -16.17 -4.92 -3.04
N MET A 139 -15.21 -5.29 -3.89
CA MET A 139 -14.40 -6.50 -3.70
C MET A 139 -13.58 -6.40 -2.41
N HIS A 140 -12.94 -5.25 -2.18
CA HIS A 140 -12.17 -4.99 -0.96
C HIS A 140 -13.03 -5.15 0.30
N SER A 141 -14.24 -4.59 0.27
CA SER A 141 -15.19 -4.71 1.38
C SER A 141 -15.66 -6.16 1.61
N ALA A 142 -15.93 -6.90 0.54
CA ALA A 142 -16.31 -8.30 0.61
C ALA A 142 -15.20 -9.16 1.23
N ILE A 143 -13.95 -8.98 0.78
CA ILE A 143 -12.79 -9.69 1.36
C ILE A 143 -12.66 -9.35 2.85
N GLY A 144 -12.69 -8.08 3.21
CA GLY A 144 -12.54 -7.65 4.60
C GLY A 144 -13.60 -8.18 5.53
N LYS A 145 -14.82 -8.40 5.01
CA LYS A 145 -15.95 -8.93 5.77
C LYS A 145 -15.84 -10.45 6.00
N GLU A 146 -15.51 -11.21 4.97
CA GLU A 146 -15.63 -12.67 5.00
C GLU A 146 -14.32 -13.39 5.38
N ILE A 147 -13.14 -12.76 5.28
CA ILE A 147 -11.86 -13.44 5.52
C ILE A 147 -11.58 -13.79 7.00
N ALA A 148 -12.29 -13.17 7.92
CA ALA A 148 -11.96 -13.23 9.36
C ALA A 148 -12.05 -14.65 9.95
N ASP A 149 -13.03 -15.43 9.57
CA ASP A 149 -13.23 -16.79 10.09
C ASP A 149 -12.22 -17.78 9.53
N PHE A 150 -11.80 -17.61 8.29
CA PHE A 150 -10.66 -18.34 7.73
C PHE A 150 -9.37 -18.06 8.51
N MET A 151 -9.07 -16.79 8.76
CA MET A 151 -7.87 -16.39 9.51
C MET A 151 -7.85 -16.89 10.95
N GLN A 152 -9.01 -17.23 11.50
CA GLN A 152 -9.16 -17.84 12.82
C GLN A 152 -9.22 -19.39 12.80
N GLY A 153 -9.09 -20.00 11.62
CA GLY A 153 -9.18 -21.45 11.46
C GLY A 153 -10.59 -22.03 11.64
N LYS A 154 -11.63 -21.20 11.58
CA LYS A 154 -13.03 -21.62 11.76
C LYS A 154 -13.68 -22.10 10.45
N GLU A 155 -13.09 -21.75 9.34
CA GLU A 155 -13.62 -21.96 8.01
C GLU A 155 -12.55 -22.42 7.03
N THR A 156 -12.92 -23.13 5.98
CA THR A 156 -12.02 -23.55 4.91
C THR A 156 -11.80 -22.44 3.90
N ALA A 157 -10.67 -22.44 3.22
CA ALA A 157 -10.37 -21.48 2.15
C ALA A 157 -11.44 -21.47 1.04
N ASP A 158 -11.90 -22.65 0.61
CA ASP A 158 -12.91 -22.77 -0.45
C ASP A 158 -14.24 -22.13 -0.05
N LYS A 159 -14.68 -22.35 1.20
CA LYS A 159 -15.89 -21.73 1.71
C LYS A 159 -15.75 -20.21 1.78
N THR A 160 -14.65 -19.72 2.34
CA THR A 160 -14.38 -18.28 2.44
C THR A 160 -14.33 -17.60 1.06
N LEU A 161 -13.69 -18.23 0.06
CA LEU A 161 -13.65 -17.69 -1.30
C LEU A 161 -15.05 -17.63 -1.93
N SER A 162 -15.88 -18.65 -1.69
CA SER A 162 -17.30 -18.63 -2.12
C SER A 162 -18.07 -17.50 -1.46
N ASP A 163 -17.92 -17.30 -0.16
CA ASP A 163 -18.63 -16.25 0.57
C ASP A 163 -18.18 -14.84 0.15
N ILE A 164 -16.88 -14.66 -0.12
CA ILE A 164 -16.36 -13.40 -0.69
C ILE A 164 -16.98 -13.13 -2.06
N GLU A 165 -17.06 -14.14 -2.93
CA GLU A 165 -17.68 -13.99 -4.26
C GLU A 165 -19.16 -13.64 -4.14
N ASP A 166 -19.92 -14.31 -3.29
CA ASP A 166 -21.34 -14.05 -3.07
C ASP A 166 -21.58 -12.65 -2.51
N ALA A 167 -20.82 -12.23 -1.51
CA ALA A 167 -20.89 -10.89 -0.93
C ALA A 167 -20.55 -9.81 -1.96
N TYR A 168 -19.52 -10.03 -2.80
CA TYR A 168 -19.17 -9.14 -3.89
C TYR A 168 -20.29 -9.05 -4.93
N ARG A 169 -20.80 -10.18 -5.41
CA ARG A 169 -21.88 -10.23 -6.41
C ARG A 169 -23.14 -9.52 -5.91
N ALA A 170 -23.54 -9.73 -4.65
CA ALA A 170 -24.68 -9.07 -4.05
C ALA A 170 -24.50 -7.55 -4.05
N SER A 171 -23.35 -7.05 -3.59
CA SER A 171 -23.03 -5.62 -3.53
C SER A 171 -22.91 -5.01 -4.93
N ALA A 172 -22.32 -5.72 -5.89
CA ALA A 172 -22.17 -5.25 -7.26
C ALA A 172 -23.53 -5.14 -7.97
N LYS A 173 -24.43 -6.10 -7.75
CA LYS A 173 -25.80 -6.06 -8.26
C LYS A 173 -26.58 -4.91 -7.65
N GLU A 174 -26.50 -4.69 -6.34
CA GLU A 174 -27.16 -3.56 -5.66
C GLU A 174 -26.72 -2.21 -6.23
N LYS A 175 -25.45 -2.09 -6.61
CA LYS A 175 -24.86 -0.86 -7.19
C LYS A 175 -25.00 -0.75 -8.71
N GLY A 176 -25.58 -1.75 -9.38
CA GLY A 176 -25.80 -1.73 -10.83
C GLY A 176 -24.56 -2.02 -11.67
N PHE A 177 -23.58 -2.73 -11.12
CA PHE A 177 -22.39 -3.21 -11.85
C PHE A 177 -22.56 -4.64 -12.40
N LEU A 178 -23.59 -5.36 -11.98
CA LEU A 178 -24.01 -6.68 -12.45
C LEU A 178 -25.50 -6.73 -12.70
#